data_39c94e4693f38ed072216c95f0ffd7e7
#
_entry.id   39c94e4693f38ed072216c95f0ffd7e7
#
_cell.length_a   1.000
_cell.length_b   1.000
_cell.length_c   1.000
_cell.angle_alpha   90.00
_cell.angle_beta   90.00
_cell.angle_gamma   90.00
#
_symmetry.space_group_name_H-M   'P 1'
#
loop_
_entity.id
_entity.type
_entity.pdbx_description
1 polymer ?
#
loop_
_entity_poly.entity_id
_entity_poly.type
_entity_poly.pdbx_seq_one_letter_code
_entity_poly.pdbx_strand_id
1 'polypeptide(L)'
;MPDDLSGWQPPRPDAGARVWGAAASTPGHDVREARVGQRAPQPSPGPAVGAAGPGDRGRPGRWRRASGAARLGSAYVGLIVVAALVAVGGLAATPRYGEGTAWGGTTVDDLRRAPGATSWSVDLAAALAPAVPRGCLHLWPSEAVDGLVAVGSSVDLDVGSPVDGTGCRDAAAADPSSRVALVDVAAGRVVWVHDLAREVAGTDPLSIPSSQVVPSAGRVLVQTQTTGSTVLVALDLADGSVLESTRGRRDLPSVSVATSGRLQLRTSTALGDSGGRYSLVDAGDLDHPVWEGRADVGTAPLLLPDGLVVVRSERARRVDGRTGQERPFGAAPDVVAVSPTDPGTVYALGRRLGGARTVSALDRSGEAAWSAPTGSRGFAVTPRCVVTTGRLDTAATCLDRRDGSTAWTTDLGGAFSVEAVPGQVGDDVYAVVQRDGDAALAALSGDDGHVRFRTPVGQLDTVVAASRTVVYLGTDDARSFPRGVTAFDAATGAELWTYRSPGTVSFWGGALVSIDDRGVARRLVDDTAVGRTS
;
A
#
# COMPACT_ATOMS: atom_id res chain seq x y z
N MET A 1 25.80 30.69 29.16
CA MET A 1 24.83 30.31 28.12
C MET A 1 24.77 28.81 28.12
N PRO A 2 23.74 28.19 28.58
CA PRO A 2 23.59 26.74 28.48
C PRO A 2 22.69 26.42 27.29
N ASP A 3 23.25 25.69 26.33
CA ASP A 3 22.55 25.11 25.21
C ASP A 3 21.82 23.83 25.67
N ASP A 4 20.51 23.96 25.90
CA ASP A 4 19.67 22.81 26.18
C ASP A 4 19.01 22.35 24.87
N LEU A 5 19.67 21.43 24.17
CA LEU A 5 19.16 20.77 22.96
C LEU A 5 18.54 19.39 23.23
N SER A 6 18.19 19.09 24.50
CA SER A 6 17.69 17.76 24.90
C SER A 6 16.26 17.41 24.44
N GLY A 7 15.61 18.28 23.66
CA GLY A 7 14.23 18.08 23.20
C GLY A 7 14.02 17.93 21.69
N TRP A 8 15.08 17.96 20.88
CA TRP A 8 14.90 17.86 19.44
C TRP A 8 14.83 16.38 18.99
N GLN A 9 13.65 15.92 18.66
CA GLN A 9 13.47 14.71 17.86
C GLN A 9 13.36 15.11 16.38
N PRO A 10 14.16 14.54 15.49
CA PRO A 10 13.98 14.77 14.06
C PRO A 10 12.55 14.35 13.68
N PRO A 11 11.88 15.09 12.79
CA PRO A 11 10.62 14.64 12.23
C PRO A 11 10.85 13.25 11.62
N ARG A 12 10.04 12.28 12.04
CA ARG A 12 10.04 10.96 11.40
C ARG A 12 9.85 11.20 9.92
N PRO A 13 10.62 10.57 9.03
CA PRO A 13 10.33 10.64 7.62
C PRO A 13 8.92 10.11 7.44
N ASP A 14 7.99 10.99 7.10
CA ASP A 14 6.68 10.58 6.66
C ASP A 14 6.93 9.65 5.50
N ALA A 15 6.50 8.41 5.65
CA ALA A 15 6.58 7.41 4.62
C ALA A 15 6.09 8.06 3.33
N GLY A 16 6.94 8.09 2.33
CA GLY A 16 6.75 8.85 1.10
C GLY A 16 5.32 8.75 0.62
N ALA A 17 4.76 9.88 0.29
CA ALA A 17 3.35 10.09 0.03
C ALA A 17 2.77 8.90 -0.72
N ARG A 18 2.03 8.07 0.00
CA ARG A 18 1.19 7.06 -0.63
C ARG A 18 0.07 7.81 -1.32
N VAL A 19 0.27 8.12 -2.57
CA VAL A 19 -0.70 8.82 -3.43
C VAL A 19 -1.97 7.98 -3.63
N TRP A 20 -1.97 6.74 -3.19
CA TRP A 20 -3.09 5.82 -3.33
C TRP A 20 -3.65 5.44 -1.96
N GLY A 21 -4.62 6.22 -1.51
CA GLY A 21 -5.63 5.90 -0.50
C GLY A 21 -5.15 5.19 0.74
N ALA A 22 -4.86 5.88 1.76
CA ALA A 22 -5.17 5.72 3.18
C ALA A 22 -4.19 6.51 4.03
N ALA A 23 -4.70 7.48 4.73
CA ALA A 23 -3.96 8.16 5.79
C ALA A 23 -3.72 7.17 6.93
N ALA A 24 -2.53 6.57 6.99
CA ALA A 24 -2.09 5.81 8.14
C ALA A 24 -1.77 6.78 9.29
N SER A 25 -2.71 6.92 10.22
CA SER A 25 -2.53 7.69 11.44
C SER A 25 -1.72 6.87 12.43
N THR A 26 -0.55 7.35 12.81
CA THR A 26 0.31 6.77 13.84
C THR A 26 -0.34 6.82 15.23
N PRO A 27 -0.33 5.74 16.04
CA PRO A 27 -0.88 5.76 17.40
C PRO A 27 0.06 6.46 18.39
N GLY A 28 -0.41 7.52 19.02
CA GLY A 28 0.17 8.01 20.28
C GLY A 28 -0.22 7.09 21.44
N HIS A 29 0.74 6.54 22.15
CA HIS A 29 0.54 5.82 23.39
C HIS A 29 0.10 6.78 24.49
N ASP A 30 -1.08 6.58 25.05
CA ASP A 30 -1.41 6.96 26.41
C ASP A 30 -1.99 5.74 27.12
N VAL A 31 -1.14 5.15 27.97
CA VAL A 31 -1.53 4.05 28.87
C VAL A 31 -2.13 4.68 30.12
N ARG A 32 -3.42 4.52 30.33
CA ARG A 32 -4.06 4.66 31.66
C ARG A 32 -4.73 3.34 32.02
N GLU A 33 -4.15 2.69 33.00
CA GLU A 33 -4.71 1.54 33.69
C GLU A 33 -6.07 1.87 34.30
N ALA A 34 -7.08 1.07 33.97
CA ALA A 34 -8.29 0.97 34.79
C ALA A 34 -8.58 -0.51 35.06
N ARG A 35 -8.32 -0.90 36.30
CA ARG A 35 -8.75 -2.18 36.87
C ARG A 35 -10.28 -2.18 36.98
N VAL A 36 -10.93 -3.15 36.37
CA VAL A 36 -12.32 -3.52 36.75
C VAL A 36 -12.44 -5.04 36.85
N GLY A 37 -13.06 -5.42 37.96
CA GLY A 37 -13.11 -6.74 38.56
C GLY A 37 -13.72 -7.86 37.71
N GLN A 38 -13.13 -9.01 37.90
CA GLN A 38 -13.61 -10.31 37.47
C GLN A 38 -14.91 -10.69 38.16
N ARG A 39 -15.91 -11.05 37.39
CA ARG A 39 -17.09 -11.82 37.83
C ARG A 39 -17.16 -13.08 36.98
N ALA A 40 -17.03 -14.23 37.63
CA ALA A 40 -17.12 -15.55 37.04
C ALA A 40 -18.56 -15.87 36.56
N PRO A 41 -18.76 -16.57 35.45
CA PRO A 41 -20.05 -17.06 35.03
C PRO A 41 -20.38 -18.40 35.67
N GLN A 42 -21.64 -18.52 36.14
CA GLN A 42 -22.26 -19.74 36.64
C GLN A 42 -22.62 -20.70 35.50
N PRO A 43 -22.58 -22.03 35.72
CA PRO A 43 -22.98 -23.02 34.73
C PRO A 43 -24.48 -23.21 34.68
N SER A 44 -25.06 -23.29 33.49
CA SER A 44 -26.44 -23.67 33.22
C SER A 44 -26.64 -25.19 33.19
N PRO A 45 -27.80 -25.71 33.63
CA PRO A 45 -28.07 -27.14 33.71
C PRO A 45 -28.46 -27.74 32.36
N GLY A 46 -27.96 -28.95 32.07
CA GLY A 46 -28.25 -29.72 30.89
C GLY A 46 -29.65 -30.39 30.90
N PRO A 47 -30.18 -30.77 29.73
CA PRO A 47 -31.47 -31.43 29.62
C PRO A 47 -31.41 -32.92 29.90
N ALA A 48 -32.52 -33.41 30.49
CA ALA A 48 -32.74 -34.76 30.98
C ALA A 48 -32.86 -35.82 29.84
N VAL A 49 -32.33 -36.99 30.15
CA VAL A 49 -32.42 -38.21 29.36
C VAL A 49 -33.82 -38.81 29.53
N GLY A 50 -34.56 -39.00 28.43
CA GLY A 50 -35.82 -39.69 28.38
C GLY A 50 -35.63 -41.20 28.15
N ALA A 51 -36.33 -41.97 28.97
CA ALA A 51 -36.27 -43.42 29.08
C ALA A 51 -36.87 -44.16 27.87
N ALA A 52 -36.27 -45.30 27.58
CA ALA A 52 -36.75 -46.28 26.59
C ALA A 52 -37.93 -47.10 27.10
N GLY A 53 -38.93 -47.28 26.24
CA GLY A 53 -39.99 -48.27 26.41
C GLY A 53 -39.74 -49.54 25.58
N PRO A 54 -40.10 -50.70 26.08
CA PRO A 54 -39.88 -51.97 25.40
C PRO A 54 -41.09 -52.45 24.61
N GLY A 55 -40.86 -53.10 23.49
CA GLY A 55 -41.81 -54.08 22.94
C GLY A 55 -42.18 -53.85 21.50
N ASP A 56 -41.71 -54.67 20.58
CA ASP A 56 -42.62 -55.63 19.99
C ASP A 56 -41.83 -56.70 19.17
N ARG A 57 -42.19 -57.98 19.40
CA ARG A 57 -41.70 -59.15 18.67
C ARG A 57 -42.59 -59.39 17.45
N GLY A 58 -42.11 -59.20 16.26
CA GLY A 58 -42.89 -59.36 15.05
C GLY A 58 -42.13 -60.06 13.92
N ARG A 59 -42.33 -61.38 13.75
CA ARG A 59 -42.35 -62.27 12.58
C ARG A 59 -41.15 -62.27 11.60
N PRO A 60 -40.64 -63.45 11.26
CA PRO A 60 -39.63 -63.67 10.21
C PRO A 60 -40.23 -63.52 8.82
N GLY A 61 -39.99 -62.40 8.14
CA GLY A 61 -40.38 -62.17 6.76
C GLY A 61 -39.44 -62.91 5.79
N ARG A 62 -40.00 -63.72 4.91
CA ARG A 62 -39.36 -64.47 3.83
C ARG A 62 -38.44 -63.56 2.99
N TRP A 63 -37.17 -63.82 3.02
CA TRP A 63 -36.18 -63.28 2.10
C TRP A 63 -36.44 -63.77 0.67
N ARG A 64 -37.10 -62.95 -0.15
CA ARG A 64 -37.12 -63.15 -1.60
C ARG A 64 -35.70 -62.87 -2.13
N ARG A 65 -35.11 -63.84 -2.78
CA ARG A 65 -33.85 -63.68 -3.51
C ARG A 65 -34.08 -62.60 -4.60
N ALA A 66 -33.54 -61.41 -4.40
CA ALA A 66 -33.49 -60.38 -5.45
C ALA A 66 -32.63 -60.90 -6.61
N SER A 67 -33.17 -60.90 -7.80
CA SER A 67 -32.50 -61.31 -9.04
C SER A 67 -31.19 -60.49 -9.22
N GLY A 68 -30.16 -61.07 -9.82
CA GLY A 68 -28.85 -60.43 -10.00
C GLY A 68 -28.89 -59.08 -10.73
N ALA A 69 -29.94 -58.86 -11.57
CA ALA A 69 -30.20 -57.60 -12.26
C ALA A 69 -30.54 -56.43 -11.31
N ALA A 70 -31.26 -56.72 -10.19
CA ALA A 70 -31.58 -55.67 -9.20
C ALA A 70 -30.34 -55.24 -8.39
N ARG A 71 -29.37 -56.15 -8.19
CA ARG A 71 -28.10 -55.84 -7.49
C ARG A 71 -27.14 -55.03 -8.37
N LEU A 72 -27.12 -55.31 -9.67
CA LEU A 72 -26.35 -54.51 -10.64
C LEU A 72 -26.93 -53.09 -10.79
N GLY A 73 -28.25 -52.95 -10.84
CA GLY A 73 -28.91 -51.64 -10.89
C GLY A 73 -28.64 -50.77 -9.66
N SER A 74 -28.71 -51.37 -8.46
CA SER A 74 -28.41 -50.62 -7.20
C SER A 74 -26.93 -50.22 -7.10
N ALA A 75 -26.01 -51.04 -7.60
CA ALA A 75 -24.59 -50.70 -7.65
C ALA A 75 -24.32 -49.55 -8.64
N TYR A 76 -25.00 -49.54 -9.78
CA TYR A 76 -24.86 -48.46 -10.76
C TYR A 76 -25.44 -47.14 -10.25
N VAL A 77 -26.60 -47.15 -9.60
CA VAL A 77 -27.20 -45.97 -8.96
C VAL A 77 -26.29 -45.44 -7.86
N GLY A 78 -25.72 -46.34 -7.03
CA GLY A 78 -24.73 -45.96 -6.01
C GLY A 78 -23.50 -45.29 -6.61
N LEU A 79 -22.96 -45.81 -7.71
CA LEU A 79 -21.80 -45.21 -8.40
C LEU A 79 -22.12 -43.83 -8.98
N ILE A 80 -23.30 -43.66 -9.57
CA ILE A 80 -23.74 -42.35 -10.10
C ILE A 80 -23.91 -41.33 -8.97
N VAL A 81 -24.49 -41.72 -7.83
CA VAL A 81 -24.63 -40.84 -6.66
C VAL A 81 -23.27 -40.44 -6.11
N VAL A 82 -22.34 -41.38 -5.99
CA VAL A 82 -20.96 -41.06 -5.52
C VAL A 82 -20.26 -40.18 -6.54
N ALA A 83 -20.36 -40.44 -7.82
CA ALA A 83 -19.77 -39.59 -8.86
C ALA A 83 -20.38 -38.17 -8.85
N ALA A 84 -21.70 -38.06 -8.68
CA ALA A 84 -22.38 -36.77 -8.53
C ALA A 84 -21.93 -36.01 -7.26
N LEU A 85 -21.81 -36.70 -6.14
CA LEU A 85 -21.29 -36.11 -4.87
C LEU A 85 -19.84 -35.66 -5.01
N VAL A 86 -18.98 -36.44 -5.68
CA VAL A 86 -17.59 -36.07 -5.95
C VAL A 86 -17.53 -34.89 -6.92
N ALA A 87 -18.37 -34.86 -7.96
CA ALA A 87 -18.43 -33.75 -8.89
C ALA A 87 -18.93 -32.46 -8.21
N VAL A 88 -20.00 -32.55 -7.42
CA VAL A 88 -20.53 -31.40 -6.66
C VAL A 88 -19.54 -30.95 -5.58
N GLY A 89 -18.96 -31.89 -4.84
CA GLY A 89 -17.92 -31.60 -3.85
C GLY A 89 -16.65 -31.02 -4.49
N GLY A 90 -16.24 -31.53 -5.64
CA GLY A 90 -15.11 -30.99 -6.41
C GLY A 90 -15.36 -29.58 -6.94
N LEU A 91 -16.58 -29.30 -7.44
CA LEU A 91 -16.97 -27.96 -7.88
C LEU A 91 -17.08 -26.97 -6.71
N ALA A 92 -17.55 -27.43 -5.54
CA ALA A 92 -17.62 -26.61 -4.35
C ALA A 92 -16.23 -26.35 -3.72
N ALA A 93 -15.27 -27.27 -3.93
CA ALA A 93 -13.92 -27.17 -3.42
C ALA A 93 -12.95 -26.45 -4.39
N THR A 94 -13.35 -26.15 -5.62
CA THR A 94 -12.51 -25.37 -6.55
C THR A 94 -12.43 -23.92 -6.10
N PRO A 95 -11.22 -23.38 -5.86
CA PRO A 95 -11.05 -21.98 -5.55
C PRO A 95 -11.67 -21.10 -6.63
N ARG A 96 -12.37 -20.05 -6.22
CA ARG A 96 -12.92 -19.04 -7.15
C ARG A 96 -12.00 -17.83 -7.11
N TYR A 97 -11.47 -17.48 -8.25
CA TYR A 97 -10.61 -16.32 -8.43
C TYR A 97 -11.34 -15.20 -9.16
N GLY A 98 -10.88 -13.96 -8.95
CA GLY A 98 -11.42 -12.80 -9.64
C GLY A 98 -11.21 -12.87 -11.16
N GLU A 99 -12.15 -12.31 -11.90
CA GLU A 99 -12.08 -12.14 -13.35
C GLU A 99 -11.95 -10.65 -13.68
N GLY A 100 -11.25 -10.34 -14.77
CA GLY A 100 -11.10 -8.95 -15.22
C GLY A 100 -9.66 -8.48 -15.35
N THR A 101 -9.51 -7.17 -15.45
CA THR A 101 -8.20 -6.47 -15.50
C THR A 101 -7.70 -6.13 -14.10
N ALA A 102 -6.38 -6.11 -13.95
CA ALA A 102 -5.76 -5.74 -12.69
C ALA A 102 -6.07 -4.28 -12.30
N TRP A 103 -6.39 -4.07 -11.03
CA TRP A 103 -6.63 -2.75 -10.45
C TRP A 103 -5.39 -1.87 -10.59
N GLY A 104 -5.57 -0.64 -11.06
CA GLY A 104 -4.47 0.27 -11.35
C GLY A 104 -3.66 -0.04 -12.61
N GLY A 105 -4.06 -1.06 -13.41
CA GLY A 105 -3.36 -1.44 -14.63
C GLY A 105 -2.04 -2.19 -14.42
N THR A 106 -1.61 -2.37 -13.17
CA THR A 106 -0.39 -3.08 -12.82
C THR A 106 -0.68 -4.57 -12.66
N THR A 107 0.03 -5.42 -13.39
CA THR A 107 -0.04 -6.88 -13.22
C THR A 107 1.02 -7.32 -12.22
N VAL A 108 0.61 -7.97 -11.15
CA VAL A 108 1.49 -8.53 -10.11
C VAL A 108 1.78 -9.99 -10.39
N ASP A 109 3.04 -10.42 -10.20
CA ASP A 109 3.46 -11.82 -10.36
C ASP A 109 2.60 -12.75 -9.47
N ASP A 110 2.08 -13.82 -10.07
CA ASP A 110 1.15 -14.76 -9.42
C ASP A 110 1.93 -15.96 -8.83
N LEU A 111 2.66 -15.73 -7.74
CA LEU A 111 3.56 -16.69 -7.12
C LEU A 111 2.81 -17.61 -6.14
N ARG A 112 2.20 -18.68 -6.64
CA ARG A 112 1.51 -19.67 -5.79
C ARG A 112 2.45 -20.58 -4.99
N ARG A 113 3.73 -20.63 -5.35
CA ARG A 113 4.78 -21.41 -4.66
C ARG A 113 5.80 -20.46 -4.08
N ALA A 114 6.45 -20.89 -3.01
CA ALA A 114 7.55 -20.13 -2.45
C ALA A 114 8.60 -19.83 -3.52
N PRO A 115 9.11 -18.59 -3.59
CA PRO A 115 10.17 -18.28 -4.53
C PRO A 115 11.43 -19.09 -4.17
N GLY A 116 11.83 -19.98 -5.08
CA GLY A 116 13.01 -20.83 -4.96
C GLY A 116 14.12 -20.45 -5.93
N ALA A 117 13.81 -19.56 -6.89
CA ALA A 117 14.75 -19.12 -7.92
C ALA A 117 14.76 -17.61 -8.09
N THR A 118 15.77 -17.13 -8.80
CA THR A 118 15.88 -15.72 -9.20
C THR A 118 15.94 -15.63 -10.72
N SER A 119 15.16 -14.72 -11.32
CA SER A 119 15.23 -14.50 -12.77
C SER A 119 16.40 -13.59 -13.15
N TRP A 120 16.74 -12.65 -12.27
CA TRP A 120 17.92 -11.78 -12.41
C TRP A 120 18.45 -11.34 -11.04
N SER A 121 19.71 -10.87 -11.04
CA SER A 121 20.39 -10.30 -9.87
C SER A 121 21.22 -9.11 -10.28
N VAL A 122 21.13 -8.01 -9.53
CA VAL A 122 21.87 -6.74 -9.78
C VAL A 122 22.55 -6.32 -8.49
N ASP A 123 23.86 -6.13 -8.53
CA ASP A 123 24.64 -5.59 -7.40
C ASP A 123 24.53 -4.05 -7.38
N LEU A 124 23.48 -3.56 -6.71
CA LEU A 124 23.23 -2.11 -6.59
C LEU A 124 24.26 -1.43 -5.70
N ALA A 125 24.78 -2.12 -4.69
CA ALA A 125 25.81 -1.57 -3.82
C ALA A 125 27.10 -1.29 -4.61
N ALA A 126 27.51 -2.21 -5.46
CA ALA A 126 28.68 -1.99 -6.32
C ALA A 126 28.45 -0.85 -7.34
N ALA A 127 27.24 -0.68 -7.82
CA ALA A 127 26.90 0.38 -8.77
C ALA A 127 26.84 1.77 -8.10
N LEU A 128 26.20 1.86 -6.91
CA LEU A 128 25.88 3.13 -6.25
C LEU A 128 26.95 3.59 -5.27
N ALA A 129 27.61 2.69 -4.55
CA ALA A 129 28.54 3.05 -3.49
C ALA A 129 29.66 2.02 -3.35
N PRO A 130 30.54 1.88 -4.37
CA PRO A 130 31.57 0.82 -4.41
C PRO A 130 32.59 0.91 -3.27
N ALA A 131 32.80 2.11 -2.69
CA ALA A 131 33.74 2.34 -1.61
C ALA A 131 33.12 2.19 -0.21
N VAL A 132 31.79 2.11 -0.09
CA VAL A 132 31.09 2.01 1.17
C VAL A 132 30.99 0.53 1.61
N PRO A 133 31.32 0.20 2.87
CA PRO A 133 31.07 -1.14 3.40
C PRO A 133 29.60 -1.50 3.25
N ARG A 134 29.32 -2.69 2.70
CA ARG A 134 27.96 -3.10 2.33
C ARG A 134 26.95 -3.05 3.49
N GLY A 135 27.40 -3.36 4.72
CA GLY A 135 26.56 -3.27 5.93
C GLY A 135 26.19 -1.84 6.36
N CYS A 136 26.83 -0.83 5.77
CA CYS A 136 26.53 0.59 6.04
C CYS A 136 25.61 1.24 5.00
N LEU A 137 25.22 0.50 3.96
CA LEU A 137 24.48 1.07 2.84
C LEU A 137 22.98 0.78 2.96
N HIS A 138 22.17 1.82 2.88
CA HIS A 138 20.73 1.75 2.66
C HIS A 138 20.39 2.09 1.22
N LEU A 139 19.48 1.30 0.63
CA LEU A 139 18.98 1.49 -0.72
C LEU A 139 17.51 1.85 -0.67
N TRP A 140 17.14 2.89 -1.41
CA TRP A 140 15.83 3.49 -1.42
C TRP A 140 15.22 3.41 -2.82
N PRO A 141 14.50 2.34 -3.14
CA PRO A 141 13.82 2.24 -4.42
C PRO A 141 12.62 3.17 -4.46
N SER A 142 12.43 3.84 -5.60
CA SER A 142 11.19 4.54 -5.92
C SER A 142 10.05 3.56 -6.18
N GLU A 143 8.84 4.08 -6.29
CA GLU A 143 7.76 3.34 -6.94
C GLU A 143 8.17 3.03 -8.40
N ALA A 144 7.82 1.84 -8.86
CA ALA A 144 8.09 1.44 -10.24
C ALA A 144 7.04 2.03 -11.18
N VAL A 145 7.50 2.66 -12.25
CA VAL A 145 6.64 3.21 -13.31
C VAL A 145 7.15 2.71 -14.66
N ASP A 146 6.26 2.12 -15.45
CA ASP A 146 6.57 1.55 -16.78
C ASP A 146 7.76 0.56 -16.75
N GLY A 147 7.87 -0.22 -15.67
CA GLY A 147 8.96 -1.20 -15.51
C GLY A 147 10.31 -0.59 -15.12
N LEU A 148 10.38 0.69 -14.82
CA LEU A 148 11.58 1.40 -14.38
C LEU A 148 11.51 1.76 -12.91
N VAL A 149 12.62 1.61 -12.19
CA VAL A 149 12.77 1.97 -10.76
C VAL A 149 14.02 2.82 -10.60
N ALA A 150 13.89 3.97 -9.98
CA ALA A 150 15.04 4.75 -9.56
C ALA A 150 15.43 4.34 -8.13
N VAL A 151 16.70 4.04 -7.91
CA VAL A 151 17.21 3.61 -6.60
C VAL A 151 18.24 4.61 -6.13
N GLY A 152 17.94 5.29 -5.03
CA GLY A 152 18.90 6.13 -4.31
C GLY A 152 19.66 5.32 -3.26
N SER A 153 20.82 5.83 -2.85
CA SER A 153 21.60 5.23 -1.77
C SER A 153 21.89 6.25 -0.68
N SER A 154 22.01 5.78 0.56
CA SER A 154 22.53 6.56 1.70
C SER A 154 23.39 5.68 2.60
N VAL A 155 24.31 6.30 3.31
CA VAL A 155 25.09 5.61 4.36
C VAL A 155 24.31 5.69 5.66
N ASP A 156 24.14 4.54 6.32
CA ASP A 156 23.51 4.49 7.65
C ASP A 156 24.49 5.05 8.69
N LEU A 157 24.09 6.15 9.30
CA LEU A 157 24.82 6.76 10.42
C LEU A 157 24.29 6.30 11.78
N ASP A 158 23.23 5.49 11.80
CA ASP A 158 22.63 5.03 13.05
C ASP A 158 23.55 4.09 13.81
N VAL A 159 23.76 4.44 15.06
CA VAL A 159 24.68 3.83 16.03
C VAL A 159 24.30 2.38 16.43
N GLY A 160 23.22 1.85 15.87
CA GLY A 160 22.72 0.49 16.12
C GLY A 160 23.09 -0.52 15.05
N SER A 161 23.87 -0.17 14.04
CA SER A 161 24.38 -1.14 13.07
C SER A 161 25.32 -2.13 13.75
N PRO A 162 25.20 -3.46 13.51
CA PRO A 162 26.12 -4.47 14.07
C PRO A 162 27.56 -4.35 13.57
N VAL A 163 27.82 -3.51 12.59
CA VAL A 163 29.17 -3.12 12.17
C VAL A 163 29.58 -1.95 13.08
N ASP A 164 30.73 -2.05 13.75
CA ASP A 164 31.28 -1.00 14.62
C ASP A 164 31.04 0.38 14.01
N GLY A 165 30.17 1.20 14.66
CA GLY A 165 29.62 2.43 14.11
C GLY A 165 30.63 3.50 13.68
N THR A 166 31.92 3.29 13.96
CA THR A 166 33.05 4.09 13.46
C THR A 166 33.30 3.89 11.97
N GLY A 167 33.19 2.65 11.47
CA GLY A 167 33.47 2.35 10.05
C GLY A 167 32.45 2.94 9.07
N CYS A 168 31.18 3.04 9.46
CA CYS A 168 30.16 3.66 8.63
C CYS A 168 30.30 5.20 8.56
N ARG A 169 30.70 5.85 9.65
CA ARG A 169 30.98 7.30 9.66
C ARG A 169 32.16 7.67 8.79
N ASP A 170 33.24 6.90 8.85
CA ASP A 170 34.42 7.13 8.01
C ASP A 170 34.09 6.90 6.53
N ALA A 171 33.29 5.88 6.24
CA ALA A 171 32.79 5.63 4.89
C ALA A 171 31.89 6.75 4.37
N ALA A 172 31.00 7.30 5.21
CA ALA A 172 30.17 8.44 4.87
C ALA A 172 30.97 9.71 4.60
N ALA A 173 32.06 9.92 5.32
CA ALA A 173 32.97 11.05 5.10
C ALA A 173 33.80 10.90 3.80
N ALA A 174 34.11 9.65 3.43
CA ALA A 174 34.89 9.35 2.23
C ALA A 174 34.05 9.33 0.94
N ASP A 175 32.80 8.84 1.03
CA ASP A 175 31.83 8.78 -0.08
C ASP A 175 30.43 9.06 0.50
N PRO A 176 29.96 10.32 0.46
CA PRO A 176 28.66 10.71 1.01
C PRO A 176 27.45 10.10 0.30
N SER A 177 27.66 9.08 -0.54
CA SER A 177 26.63 8.29 -1.27
C SER A 177 25.50 9.16 -1.83
N SER A 178 25.85 9.97 -2.80
CA SER A 178 24.91 10.87 -3.47
C SER A 178 24.51 10.36 -4.86
N ARG A 179 24.50 9.02 -5.04
CA ARG A 179 24.23 8.43 -6.35
C ARG A 179 22.82 7.90 -6.46
N VAL A 180 22.30 7.96 -7.67
CA VAL A 180 21.01 7.38 -8.07
C VAL A 180 21.23 6.50 -9.30
N ALA A 181 20.66 5.31 -9.29
CA ALA A 181 20.62 4.40 -10.42
C ALA A 181 19.20 4.28 -10.97
N LEU A 182 19.06 4.19 -12.29
CA LEU A 182 17.85 3.73 -12.93
C LEU A 182 17.98 2.24 -13.26
N VAL A 183 16.99 1.46 -12.85
CA VAL A 183 16.94 0.00 -13.05
C VAL A 183 15.78 -0.34 -13.97
N ASP A 184 16.05 -1.11 -15.02
CA ASP A 184 15.05 -1.77 -15.85
C ASP A 184 14.69 -3.11 -15.18
N VAL A 185 13.49 -3.19 -14.65
CA VAL A 185 13.01 -4.37 -13.89
C VAL A 185 12.82 -5.58 -14.79
N ALA A 186 12.40 -5.36 -16.03
CA ALA A 186 12.16 -6.47 -16.97
C ALA A 186 13.49 -7.09 -17.42
N ALA A 187 14.47 -6.25 -17.75
CA ALA A 187 15.79 -6.69 -18.19
C ALA A 187 16.72 -7.10 -17.02
N GLY A 188 16.41 -6.69 -15.79
CA GLY A 188 17.24 -6.94 -14.61
C GLY A 188 18.62 -6.30 -14.71
N ARG A 189 18.68 -5.05 -15.15
CA ARG A 189 19.96 -4.33 -15.34
C ARG A 189 19.87 -2.88 -14.95
N VAL A 190 20.99 -2.32 -14.52
CA VAL A 190 21.15 -0.87 -14.36
C VAL A 190 21.22 -0.24 -15.74
N VAL A 191 20.37 0.75 -15.99
CA VAL A 191 20.34 1.52 -17.24
C VAL A 191 21.47 2.57 -17.21
N TRP A 192 21.53 3.34 -16.13
CA TRP A 192 22.57 4.33 -15.85
C TRP A 192 22.71 4.56 -14.34
N VAL A 193 23.81 5.19 -13.95
CA VAL A 193 24.09 5.70 -12.60
C VAL A 193 24.51 7.16 -12.73
N HIS A 194 23.90 8.03 -11.91
CA HIS A 194 24.28 9.44 -11.82
C HIS A 194 24.82 9.77 -10.43
N ASP A 195 25.90 10.55 -10.39
CA ASP A 195 26.49 11.06 -9.15
C ASP A 195 26.03 12.50 -8.91
N LEU A 196 25.25 12.71 -7.86
CA LEU A 196 24.69 14.01 -7.46
C LEU A 196 25.70 14.91 -6.72
N ALA A 197 26.97 14.49 -6.59
CA ALA A 197 27.96 15.20 -5.77
C ALA A 197 28.13 16.69 -6.15
N ARG A 198 27.95 17.02 -7.45
CA ARG A 198 28.02 18.41 -7.92
C ARG A 198 26.79 19.22 -7.50
N GLU A 199 25.61 18.60 -7.52
CA GLU A 199 24.33 19.23 -7.22
C GLU A 199 24.20 19.49 -5.70
N VAL A 200 24.82 18.64 -4.87
CA VAL A 200 24.78 18.74 -3.41
C VAL A 200 26.07 19.31 -2.80
N ALA A 201 27.11 19.62 -3.62
CA ALA A 201 28.41 20.07 -3.13
C ALA A 201 28.30 21.35 -2.28
N GLY A 202 29.01 21.36 -1.15
CA GLY A 202 29.01 22.46 -0.18
C GLY A 202 27.83 22.45 0.78
N THR A 203 27.06 21.38 0.79
CA THR A 203 25.97 21.14 1.74
C THR A 203 26.20 19.78 2.41
N ASP A 204 25.90 19.67 3.70
CA ASP A 204 25.88 18.37 4.36
C ASP A 204 24.57 17.67 3.99
N PRO A 205 24.59 16.53 3.27
CA PRO A 205 23.38 15.79 2.99
C PRO A 205 22.85 15.22 4.30
N LEU A 206 21.66 15.66 4.72
CA LEU A 206 21.01 15.20 5.96
C LEU A 206 20.06 14.04 5.72
N SER A 207 19.70 13.75 4.48
CA SER A 207 18.76 12.71 4.19
C SER A 207 19.02 12.04 2.87
N ILE A 208 18.46 10.92 2.84
CA ILE A 208 18.30 9.95 1.80
C ILE A 208 17.72 10.62 0.56
N PRO A 209 18.33 10.46 -0.60
CA PRO A 209 17.73 10.90 -1.84
C PRO A 209 16.43 10.12 -2.07
N SER A 210 15.29 10.81 -2.06
CA SER A 210 14.06 10.25 -2.59
C SER A 210 14.03 10.48 -4.09
N SER A 211 13.65 9.45 -4.85
CA SER A 211 13.60 9.52 -6.30
C SER A 211 12.23 9.11 -6.83
N GLN A 212 11.89 9.64 -8.00
CA GLN A 212 10.66 9.29 -8.69
C GLN A 212 10.90 9.25 -10.20
N VAL A 213 10.40 8.21 -10.84
CA VAL A 213 10.40 8.08 -12.30
C VAL A 213 9.15 8.72 -12.87
N VAL A 214 9.31 9.63 -13.83
CA VAL A 214 8.22 10.35 -14.52
C VAL A 214 8.36 10.18 -16.04
N PRO A 215 7.97 9.03 -16.59
CA PRO A 215 8.18 8.74 -18.03
C PRO A 215 7.45 9.72 -18.94
N SER A 216 6.27 10.18 -18.54
CA SER A 216 5.49 11.17 -19.29
C SER A 216 6.19 12.53 -19.45
N ALA A 217 7.19 12.83 -18.61
CA ALA A 217 8.05 13.99 -18.71
C ALA A 217 9.45 13.64 -19.26
N GLY A 218 9.76 12.35 -19.47
CA GLY A 218 11.10 11.88 -19.84
C GLY A 218 12.14 12.12 -18.74
N ARG A 219 11.75 12.09 -17.46
CA ARG A 219 12.61 12.51 -16.35
C ARG A 219 12.62 11.52 -15.18
N VAL A 220 13.73 11.54 -14.47
CA VAL A 220 13.82 11.03 -13.08
C VAL A 220 14.05 12.24 -12.18
N LEU A 221 13.16 12.42 -11.22
CA LEU A 221 13.26 13.50 -10.25
C LEU A 221 13.92 12.96 -9.00
N VAL A 222 14.92 13.66 -8.50
CA VAL A 222 15.66 13.28 -7.29
C VAL A 222 15.62 14.46 -6.33
N GLN A 223 15.15 14.18 -5.12
CA GLN A 223 15.12 15.15 -4.04
C GLN A 223 16.10 14.71 -2.97
N THR A 224 16.98 15.60 -2.55
CA THR A 224 17.86 15.39 -1.40
C THR A 224 17.73 16.57 -0.44
N GLN A 225 17.68 16.29 0.85
CA GLN A 225 17.69 17.32 1.88
C GLN A 225 19.12 17.57 2.31
N THR A 226 19.41 18.84 2.53
CA THR A 226 20.69 19.31 3.04
C THR A 226 20.45 20.16 4.28
N THR A 227 21.50 20.50 5.02
CA THR A 227 21.41 21.42 6.17
C THR A 227 20.84 22.76 5.72
N GLY A 228 19.52 22.96 5.87
CA GLY A 228 18.84 24.23 5.60
C GLY A 228 18.23 24.39 4.22
N SER A 229 18.33 23.41 3.32
CA SER A 229 17.66 23.47 2.00
C SER A 229 17.37 22.08 1.43
N THR A 230 16.46 22.04 0.48
CA THR A 230 16.21 20.86 -0.35
C THR A 230 16.75 21.15 -1.77
N VAL A 231 17.52 20.24 -2.31
CA VAL A 231 17.93 20.26 -3.71
C VAL A 231 17.06 19.28 -4.48
N LEU A 232 16.42 19.75 -5.52
CA LEU A 232 15.69 18.94 -6.49
C LEU A 232 16.47 18.94 -7.80
N VAL A 233 16.68 17.75 -8.33
CA VAL A 233 17.41 17.53 -9.60
C VAL A 233 16.50 16.76 -10.54
N ALA A 234 16.36 17.23 -11.76
CA ALA A 234 15.74 16.49 -12.83
C ALA A 234 16.84 15.87 -13.72
N LEU A 235 16.83 14.55 -13.82
CA LEU A 235 17.72 13.78 -14.67
C LEU A 235 16.96 13.30 -15.91
N ASP A 236 17.64 13.24 -17.04
CA ASP A 236 17.09 12.64 -18.26
C ASP A 236 16.85 11.15 -18.04
N LEU A 237 15.66 10.68 -18.43
CA LEU A 237 15.27 9.29 -18.26
C LEU A 237 16.15 8.32 -19.07
N ALA A 238 16.65 8.75 -20.23
CA ALA A 238 17.38 7.89 -21.14
C ALA A 238 18.85 7.67 -20.72
N ASP A 239 19.52 8.71 -20.23
CA ASP A 239 20.97 8.65 -19.98
C ASP A 239 21.42 9.15 -18.61
N GLY A 240 20.47 9.66 -17.79
CA GLY A 240 20.77 10.18 -16.46
C GLY A 240 21.48 11.52 -16.42
N SER A 241 21.59 12.23 -17.55
CA SER A 241 22.18 13.58 -17.58
C SER A 241 21.32 14.59 -16.84
N VAL A 242 21.94 15.59 -16.21
CA VAL A 242 21.20 16.64 -15.49
C VAL A 242 20.53 17.56 -16.48
N LEU A 243 19.21 17.61 -16.44
CA LEU A 243 18.41 18.54 -17.22
C LEU A 243 18.20 19.86 -16.47
N GLU A 244 17.98 19.77 -15.16
CA GLU A 244 17.63 20.90 -14.33
C GLU A 244 18.01 20.66 -12.86
N SER A 245 18.39 21.72 -12.13
CA SER A 245 18.70 21.62 -10.71
C SER A 245 18.32 22.92 -10.00
N THR A 246 17.69 22.79 -8.84
CA THR A 246 17.31 23.95 -7.99
C THR A 246 18.45 24.44 -7.10
N ARG A 247 19.67 23.92 -7.28
CA ARG A 247 20.85 24.34 -6.52
C ARG A 247 21.11 25.84 -6.66
N GLY A 248 21.40 26.49 -5.55
CA GLY A 248 21.76 27.91 -5.54
C GLY A 248 20.59 28.89 -5.55
N ARG A 249 19.37 28.41 -5.63
CA ARG A 249 18.17 29.24 -5.47
C ARG A 249 17.88 29.45 -3.98
N ARG A 250 18.26 30.62 -3.45
CA ARG A 250 18.04 31.00 -2.04
C ARG A 250 16.57 31.25 -1.69
N ASP A 251 15.75 31.47 -2.69
CA ASP A 251 14.33 31.81 -2.60
C ASP A 251 13.42 30.58 -2.61
N LEU A 252 13.96 29.39 -2.76
CA LEU A 252 13.22 28.15 -2.73
C LEU A 252 13.77 27.18 -1.66
N PRO A 253 13.48 27.39 -0.36
CA PRO A 253 13.52 26.28 0.58
C PRO A 253 12.32 25.37 0.26
N SER A 254 12.37 24.66 -0.89
CA SER A 254 11.24 23.85 -1.30
C SER A 254 11.48 22.41 -0.90
N VAL A 255 10.65 21.96 0.01
CA VAL A 255 10.49 20.52 0.28
C VAL A 255 9.42 20.03 -0.68
N SER A 256 9.73 19.06 -1.53
CA SER A 256 8.67 18.37 -2.28
C SER A 256 7.82 17.63 -1.27
N VAL A 257 6.50 17.85 -1.30
CA VAL A 257 5.59 17.25 -0.33
C VAL A 257 4.93 16.01 -0.93
N ALA A 258 4.64 16.06 -2.22
CA ALA A 258 3.99 14.97 -2.92
C ALA A 258 4.23 15.05 -4.42
N THR A 259 4.10 13.92 -5.08
CA THR A 259 4.10 13.82 -6.54
C THR A 259 2.90 12.98 -7.00
N SER A 260 2.28 13.40 -8.10
CA SER A 260 1.25 12.63 -8.77
C SER A 260 1.41 12.74 -10.28
N GLY A 261 1.78 11.64 -10.93
CA GLY A 261 2.08 11.65 -12.36
C GLY A 261 3.16 12.69 -12.71
N ARG A 262 2.79 13.70 -13.52
CA ARG A 262 3.68 14.82 -13.87
C ARG A 262 3.75 15.94 -12.83
N LEU A 263 2.78 16.02 -11.94
CA LEU A 263 2.65 17.15 -11.04
C LEU A 263 3.42 16.92 -9.74
N GLN A 264 4.09 17.95 -9.27
CA GLN A 264 4.76 17.99 -7.99
C GLN A 264 4.23 19.13 -7.14
N LEU A 265 3.90 18.83 -5.90
CA LEU A 265 3.56 19.81 -4.89
C LEU A 265 4.80 20.11 -4.06
N ARG A 266 5.20 21.37 -4.03
CA ARG A 266 6.30 21.88 -3.21
C ARG A 266 5.77 22.78 -2.11
N THR A 267 6.39 22.75 -0.96
CA THR A 267 6.14 23.71 0.11
C THR A 267 7.37 24.60 0.30
N SER A 268 7.15 25.89 0.38
CA SER A 268 8.14 26.84 0.89
C SER A 268 7.68 27.31 2.27
N THR A 269 8.16 26.68 3.32
CA THR A 269 7.98 27.18 4.67
C THR A 269 9.22 27.99 5.06
N ALA A 270 9.10 29.32 5.08
CA ALA A 270 10.01 30.09 5.89
C ALA A 270 9.71 29.76 7.36
N LEU A 271 10.74 29.39 8.13
CA LEU A 271 10.65 29.18 9.57
C LEU A 271 9.97 30.41 10.21
N GLY A 272 8.76 30.25 10.72
CA GLY A 272 7.98 31.30 11.38
C GLY A 272 6.70 31.74 10.68
N ASP A 273 6.42 31.32 9.44
CA ASP A 273 5.16 31.60 8.77
C ASP A 273 4.04 30.66 9.25
N SER A 274 2.96 31.24 9.78
CA SER A 274 1.79 30.52 10.27
C SER A 274 0.91 29.90 9.16
N GLY A 275 1.40 29.82 7.93
CA GLY A 275 0.72 29.18 6.80
C GLY A 275 1.72 28.77 5.73
N GLY A 276 1.71 27.49 5.34
CA GLY A 276 2.60 27.00 4.28
C GLY A 276 2.32 27.70 2.94
N ARG A 277 3.36 28.18 2.29
CA ARG A 277 3.31 28.50 0.87
C ARG A 277 3.55 27.23 0.08
N TYR A 278 2.76 27.03 -0.93
CA TYR A 278 2.84 25.86 -1.79
C TYR A 278 2.97 26.30 -3.25
N SER A 279 3.69 25.55 -4.02
CA SER A 279 3.73 25.67 -5.48
C SER A 279 3.44 24.34 -6.13
N LEU A 280 2.65 24.35 -7.18
CA LEU A 280 2.41 23.23 -8.07
C LEU A 280 3.29 23.43 -9.30
N VAL A 281 4.15 22.45 -9.60
CA VAL A 281 5.02 22.48 -10.76
C VAL A 281 4.81 21.25 -11.64
N ASP A 282 5.06 21.39 -12.92
CA ASP A 282 5.14 20.27 -13.85
C ASP A 282 6.55 19.66 -13.78
N ALA A 283 6.65 18.34 -13.75
CA ALA A 283 7.92 17.64 -13.74
C ALA A 283 8.78 17.93 -14.99
N GLY A 284 8.16 18.37 -16.08
CA GLY A 284 8.83 18.81 -17.29
C GLY A 284 9.39 20.23 -17.24
N ASP A 285 9.03 21.02 -16.23
CA ASP A 285 9.47 22.42 -16.05
C ASP A 285 9.44 22.77 -14.56
N LEU A 286 10.56 22.54 -13.89
CA LEU A 286 10.65 22.76 -12.45
C LEU A 286 10.82 24.24 -12.08
N ASP A 287 11.15 25.08 -13.05
CA ASP A 287 11.45 26.49 -12.84
C ASP A 287 10.21 27.37 -12.85
N HIS A 288 9.19 26.97 -13.58
CA HIS A 288 7.98 27.76 -13.74
C HIS A 288 6.78 27.07 -13.06
N PRO A 289 6.41 27.51 -11.85
CA PRO A 289 5.27 26.94 -11.16
C PRO A 289 3.98 27.23 -11.95
N VAL A 290 3.18 26.19 -12.14
CA VAL A 290 1.84 26.29 -12.72
C VAL A 290 0.92 27.08 -11.82
N TRP A 291 1.14 26.95 -10.51
CA TRP A 291 0.37 27.65 -9.49
C TRP A 291 1.22 27.88 -8.23
N GLU A 292 0.98 29.01 -7.58
CA GLU A 292 1.53 29.34 -6.26
C GLU A 292 0.42 29.86 -5.34
N GLY A 293 0.47 29.44 -4.08
CA GLY A 293 -0.55 29.88 -3.14
C GLY A 293 -0.27 29.45 -1.71
N ARG A 294 -1.25 29.75 -0.85
CA ARG A 294 -1.22 29.37 0.57
C ARG A 294 -2.40 28.44 0.88
N ALA A 295 -2.22 27.54 1.84
CA ALA A 295 -3.30 26.79 2.47
C ALA A 295 -3.49 27.27 3.91
N ASP A 296 -4.62 26.92 4.52
CA ASP A 296 -4.88 27.21 5.93
C ASP A 296 -3.89 26.48 6.82
N VAL A 297 -3.64 27.03 8.00
CA VAL A 297 -2.77 26.43 9.00
C VAL A 297 -3.24 25.03 9.35
N GLY A 298 -2.33 24.06 9.27
CA GLY A 298 -2.62 22.65 9.59
C GLY A 298 -3.32 21.88 8.48
N THR A 299 -3.56 22.51 7.29
CA THR A 299 -4.09 21.81 6.12
C THR A 299 -3.05 21.78 5.01
N ALA A 300 -2.55 20.59 4.66
CA ALA A 300 -1.75 20.43 3.45
C ALA A 300 -2.65 20.35 2.22
N PRO A 301 -2.27 20.95 1.07
CA PRO A 301 -2.98 20.70 -0.18
C PRO A 301 -2.96 19.22 -0.54
N LEU A 302 -4.03 18.76 -1.16
CA LEU A 302 -4.22 17.38 -1.58
C LEU A 302 -3.96 17.26 -3.07
N LEU A 303 -2.86 16.62 -3.44
CA LEU A 303 -2.43 16.47 -4.82
C LEU A 303 -3.29 15.43 -5.55
N LEU A 304 -3.70 15.78 -6.77
CA LEU A 304 -4.44 14.91 -7.69
C LEU A 304 -3.61 14.68 -8.96
N PRO A 305 -3.90 13.64 -9.75
CA PRO A 305 -3.20 13.40 -11.02
C PRO A 305 -3.25 14.56 -12.03
N ASP A 306 -4.29 15.39 -11.96
CA ASP A 306 -4.53 16.51 -12.89
C ASP A 306 -4.58 17.88 -12.21
N GLY A 307 -4.15 17.98 -10.95
CA GLY A 307 -4.14 19.24 -10.21
C GLY A 307 -4.02 19.07 -8.71
N LEU A 308 -4.57 19.98 -7.94
CA LEU A 308 -4.60 19.88 -6.48
C LEU A 308 -5.88 20.46 -5.88
N VAL A 309 -6.19 20.07 -4.66
CA VAL A 309 -7.22 20.69 -3.83
C VAL A 309 -6.55 21.45 -2.69
N VAL A 310 -6.84 22.72 -2.55
CA VAL A 310 -6.35 23.57 -1.47
C VAL A 310 -7.51 24.06 -0.62
N VAL A 311 -7.34 24.03 0.70
CA VAL A 311 -8.33 24.56 1.64
C VAL A 311 -7.87 25.94 2.12
N ARG A 312 -8.74 26.95 1.96
CA ARG A 312 -8.54 28.32 2.42
C ARG A 312 -9.81 28.86 3.05
N SER A 313 -9.71 29.36 4.26
CA SER A 313 -10.86 29.93 4.98
C SER A 313 -12.06 28.98 4.97
N GLU A 314 -11.82 27.72 5.31
CA GLU A 314 -12.81 26.63 5.34
C GLU A 314 -13.47 26.29 3.99
N ARG A 315 -12.94 26.83 2.90
CA ARG A 315 -13.42 26.57 1.54
C ARG A 315 -12.38 25.79 0.76
N ALA A 316 -12.83 24.76 0.06
CA ALA A 316 -11.97 24.03 -0.86
C ALA A 316 -11.98 24.70 -2.24
N ARG A 317 -10.81 24.69 -2.86
CA ARG A 317 -10.60 25.11 -4.24
C ARG A 317 -9.79 24.05 -4.97
N ARG A 318 -10.21 23.72 -6.16
CA ARG A 318 -9.43 22.90 -7.08
C ARG A 318 -8.59 23.80 -7.96
N VAL A 319 -7.33 23.46 -8.07
CA VAL A 319 -6.37 24.08 -8.99
C VAL A 319 -6.16 23.13 -10.16
N ASP A 320 -6.38 23.60 -11.35
CA ASP A 320 -6.09 22.86 -12.58
C ASP A 320 -4.57 22.76 -12.77
N GLY A 321 -4.06 21.54 -12.88
CA GLY A 321 -2.61 21.27 -12.93
C GLY A 321 -1.91 21.72 -14.20
N ARG A 322 -2.65 22.11 -15.23
CA ARG A 322 -2.10 22.60 -16.49
C ARG A 322 -2.13 24.12 -16.60
N THR A 323 -3.17 24.75 -16.06
CA THR A 323 -3.42 26.19 -16.24
C THR A 323 -3.24 26.99 -14.97
N GLY A 324 -3.16 26.35 -13.80
CA GLY A 324 -3.12 27.01 -12.50
C GLY A 324 -4.44 27.70 -12.09
N GLN A 325 -5.52 27.57 -12.88
CA GLN A 325 -6.79 28.19 -12.57
C GLN A 325 -7.43 27.58 -11.34
N GLU A 326 -7.85 28.43 -10.41
CA GLU A 326 -8.60 28.02 -9.23
C GLU A 326 -10.12 28.05 -9.51
N ARG A 327 -10.81 26.99 -9.07
CA ARG A 327 -12.26 26.88 -9.10
C ARG A 327 -12.79 26.47 -7.73
N PRO A 328 -14.01 26.82 -7.35
CA PRO A 328 -14.65 26.28 -6.16
C PRO A 328 -14.67 24.74 -6.22
N PHE A 329 -14.49 24.09 -5.08
CA PHE A 329 -14.46 22.62 -5.00
C PHE A 329 -15.21 22.15 -3.75
N GLY A 330 -16.52 22.05 -3.82
CA GLY A 330 -17.38 21.46 -2.78
C GLY A 330 -17.10 21.95 -1.34
N ALA A 331 -17.35 21.07 -0.38
CA ALA A 331 -16.95 21.28 1.01
C ALA A 331 -15.46 20.96 1.18
N ALA A 332 -14.81 21.58 2.19
CA ALA A 332 -13.41 21.28 2.50
C ALA A 332 -13.25 19.78 2.87
N PRO A 333 -12.47 19.02 2.11
CA PRO A 333 -12.27 17.60 2.40
C PRO A 333 -11.19 17.42 3.46
N ASP A 334 -11.36 16.40 4.31
CA ASP A 334 -10.31 15.90 5.20
C ASP A 334 -9.39 14.92 4.44
N VAL A 335 -9.96 14.18 3.49
CA VAL A 335 -9.28 13.15 2.69
C VAL A 335 -9.83 13.15 1.26
N VAL A 336 -8.97 12.97 0.28
CA VAL A 336 -9.37 12.72 -1.11
C VAL A 336 -8.69 11.46 -1.64
N ALA A 337 -9.37 10.79 -2.56
CA ALA A 337 -8.81 9.68 -3.34
C ALA A 337 -9.37 9.71 -4.76
N VAL A 338 -8.62 9.14 -5.68
CA VAL A 338 -8.99 9.01 -7.09
C VAL A 338 -8.97 7.52 -7.46
N SER A 339 -9.92 7.10 -8.26
CA SER A 339 -9.87 5.75 -8.79
C SER A 339 -8.84 5.66 -9.92
N PRO A 340 -7.96 4.65 -9.94
CA PRO A 340 -7.05 4.44 -11.06
C PRO A 340 -7.78 4.18 -12.39
N THR A 341 -9.00 3.65 -12.33
CA THR A 341 -9.81 3.34 -13.51
C THR A 341 -10.71 4.48 -13.95
N ASP A 342 -10.87 5.51 -13.10
CA ASP A 342 -11.67 6.70 -13.39
C ASP A 342 -11.03 7.93 -12.74
N PRO A 343 -9.95 8.47 -13.33
CA PRO A 343 -9.24 9.61 -12.78
C PRO A 343 -10.03 10.93 -12.90
N GLY A 344 -11.19 10.90 -13.55
CA GLY A 344 -12.09 12.07 -13.65
C GLY A 344 -12.91 12.32 -12.40
N THR A 345 -13.15 11.28 -11.60
CA THR A 345 -13.94 11.35 -10.36
C THR A 345 -13.04 11.41 -9.14
N VAL A 346 -13.23 12.41 -8.31
CA VAL A 346 -12.55 12.57 -7.02
C VAL A 346 -13.50 12.16 -5.91
N TYR A 347 -13.11 11.18 -5.11
CA TYR A 347 -13.84 10.83 -3.89
C TYR A 347 -13.27 11.65 -2.73
N ALA A 348 -14.15 12.30 -1.98
CA ALA A 348 -13.77 13.19 -0.90
C ALA A 348 -14.55 12.88 0.37
N LEU A 349 -13.84 12.75 1.49
CA LEU A 349 -14.43 12.71 2.83
C LEU A 349 -14.30 14.09 3.46
N GLY A 350 -15.41 14.71 3.79
CA GLY A 350 -15.43 16.04 4.39
C GLY A 350 -16.49 16.17 5.48
N ARG A 351 -16.44 17.28 6.21
CA ARG A 351 -17.46 17.63 7.21
C ARG A 351 -18.45 18.62 6.61
N ARG A 352 -19.74 18.37 6.81
CA ARG A 352 -20.77 19.39 6.59
C ARG A 352 -20.84 20.36 7.77
N LEU A 353 -21.30 21.57 7.50
CA LEU A 353 -21.75 22.50 8.56
C LEU A 353 -22.73 21.76 9.47
N GLY A 354 -22.38 21.62 10.76
CA GLY A 354 -23.17 20.78 11.69
C GLY A 354 -22.46 19.50 12.16
N GLY A 355 -21.23 19.22 11.67
CA GLY A 355 -20.35 18.17 12.19
C GLY A 355 -20.55 16.77 11.59
N ALA A 356 -21.61 16.55 10.81
CA ALA A 356 -21.81 15.27 10.11
C ALA A 356 -20.78 15.10 8.97
N ARG A 357 -20.18 13.92 8.88
CA ARG A 357 -19.26 13.56 7.81
C ARG A 357 -20.01 13.02 6.61
N THR A 358 -19.48 13.29 5.44
CA THR A 358 -20.01 12.77 4.18
C THR A 358 -18.86 12.29 3.30
N VAL A 359 -19.07 11.18 2.61
CA VAL A 359 -18.28 10.80 1.44
C VAL A 359 -19.03 11.30 0.22
N SER A 360 -18.32 11.95 -0.69
CA SER A 360 -18.89 12.48 -1.94
C SER A 360 -18.05 12.06 -3.12
N ALA A 361 -18.67 11.72 -4.23
CA ALA A 361 -18.01 11.67 -5.52
C ALA A 361 -18.17 13.03 -6.21
N LEU A 362 -17.06 13.65 -6.53
CA LEU A 362 -16.99 14.97 -7.14
C LEU A 362 -16.44 14.83 -8.55
N ASP A 363 -17.04 15.49 -9.48
CA ASP A 363 -16.52 15.60 -10.84
C ASP A 363 -15.33 16.57 -10.92
N ARG A 364 -14.78 16.76 -12.12
CA ARG A 364 -13.66 17.70 -12.34
C ARG A 364 -14.00 19.15 -12.04
N SER A 365 -15.26 19.52 -12.04
CA SER A 365 -15.71 20.86 -11.65
C SER A 365 -15.80 21.03 -10.14
N GLY A 366 -15.75 19.93 -9.37
CA GLY A 366 -15.99 19.89 -7.93
C GLY A 366 -17.48 19.83 -7.58
N GLU A 367 -18.35 19.59 -8.57
CA GLU A 367 -19.76 19.34 -8.33
C GLU A 367 -19.97 17.89 -7.89
N ALA A 368 -20.81 17.71 -6.87
CA ALA A 368 -21.08 16.39 -6.34
C ALA A 368 -22.04 15.62 -7.25
N ALA A 369 -21.57 14.54 -7.84
CA ALA A 369 -22.42 13.58 -8.51
C ALA A 369 -23.34 12.88 -7.50
N TRP A 370 -22.77 12.56 -6.31
CA TRP A 370 -23.51 12.05 -5.18
C TRP A 370 -22.80 12.37 -3.85
N SER A 371 -23.54 12.28 -2.75
CA SER A 371 -23.01 12.42 -1.39
C SER A 371 -23.75 11.48 -0.43
N ALA A 372 -23.02 10.72 0.36
CA ALA A 372 -23.56 9.81 1.34
C ALA A 372 -23.05 10.16 2.76
N PRO A 373 -23.94 10.19 3.77
CA PRO A 373 -23.52 10.41 5.15
C PRO A 373 -22.69 9.23 5.65
N THR A 374 -21.69 9.49 6.50
CA THR A 374 -20.86 8.45 7.11
C THR A 374 -20.45 8.83 8.53
N GLY A 375 -20.30 7.84 9.42
CA GLY A 375 -19.64 7.99 10.72
C GLY A 375 -18.11 7.85 10.61
N SER A 376 -17.63 7.32 9.51
CA SER A 376 -16.23 6.93 9.31
C SER A 376 -15.28 8.10 9.18
N ARG A 377 -14.01 7.87 9.51
CA ARG A 377 -12.93 8.87 9.42
C ARG A 377 -11.99 8.66 8.23
N GLY A 378 -12.20 7.58 7.48
CA GLY A 378 -11.43 7.23 6.31
C GLY A 378 -12.28 6.44 5.31
N PHE A 379 -11.74 6.27 4.13
CA PHE A 379 -12.30 5.40 3.11
C PHE A 379 -11.21 4.89 2.17
N ALA A 380 -11.47 3.78 1.51
CA ALA A 380 -10.66 3.27 0.41
C ALA A 380 -11.52 3.13 -0.85
N VAL A 381 -10.94 3.41 -2.01
CA VAL A 381 -11.60 3.20 -3.30
C VAL A 381 -11.16 1.84 -3.84
N THR A 382 -12.11 0.96 -4.04
CA THR A 382 -11.91 -0.38 -4.61
C THR A 382 -12.49 -0.46 -6.02
N PRO A 383 -12.33 -1.54 -6.76
CA PRO A 383 -12.88 -1.65 -8.11
C PRO A 383 -14.38 -1.35 -8.20
N ARG A 384 -15.17 -1.75 -7.20
CA ARG A 384 -16.63 -1.58 -7.18
C ARG A 384 -17.12 -0.51 -6.23
N CYS A 385 -16.50 -0.38 -5.08
CA CYS A 385 -17.01 0.39 -3.95
C CYS A 385 -16.11 1.55 -3.56
N VAL A 386 -16.71 2.51 -2.87
CA VAL A 386 -16.01 3.30 -1.87
C VAL A 386 -16.30 2.67 -0.52
N VAL A 387 -15.32 1.99 0.06
CA VAL A 387 -15.45 1.31 1.36
C VAL A 387 -15.07 2.28 2.46
N THR A 388 -16.00 2.56 3.37
CA THR A 388 -15.75 3.42 4.52
C THR A 388 -14.98 2.68 5.60
N THR A 389 -13.96 3.33 6.16
CA THR A 389 -13.06 2.78 7.17
C THR A 389 -12.98 3.72 8.38
N GLY A 390 -12.82 3.17 9.58
CA GLY A 390 -12.66 3.98 10.78
C GLY A 390 -12.02 3.21 11.93
N ARG A 391 -11.18 3.93 12.72
CA ARG A 391 -10.48 3.34 13.87
C ARG A 391 -11.41 2.82 14.98
N LEU A 392 -12.64 3.31 15.04
CA LEU A 392 -13.63 2.95 16.05
C LEU A 392 -14.82 2.20 15.44
N ASP A 393 -14.88 2.13 14.11
CA ASP A 393 -15.96 1.44 13.42
C ASP A 393 -15.54 -0.02 13.20
N THR A 394 -16.42 -0.93 13.57
CA THR A 394 -16.24 -2.36 13.33
C THR A 394 -16.92 -2.80 12.03
N ALA A 395 -17.73 -1.91 11.44
CA ALA A 395 -18.52 -2.21 10.25
C ALA A 395 -17.93 -1.53 9.00
N ALA A 396 -17.58 -2.34 8.01
CA ALA A 396 -17.25 -1.91 6.67
C ALA A 396 -18.54 -1.63 5.88
N THR A 397 -18.65 -0.44 5.29
CA THR A 397 -19.78 -0.09 4.43
C THR A 397 -19.28 0.20 3.03
N CYS A 398 -19.82 -0.51 2.04
CA CYS A 398 -19.58 -0.29 0.63
C CYS A 398 -20.64 0.70 0.09
N LEU A 399 -20.18 1.81 -0.42
CA LEU A 399 -20.98 2.75 -1.20
C LEU A 399 -20.74 2.47 -2.69
N ASP A 400 -21.79 2.24 -3.47
CA ASP A 400 -21.68 2.08 -4.92
C ASP A 400 -21.03 3.33 -5.52
N ARG A 401 -20.01 3.14 -6.36
CA ARG A 401 -19.25 4.24 -6.95
C ARG A 401 -20.08 5.11 -7.89
N ARG A 402 -21.21 4.60 -8.42
CA ARG A 402 -22.03 5.28 -9.41
C ARG A 402 -22.98 6.30 -8.79
N ASP A 403 -23.58 5.95 -7.65
CA ASP A 403 -24.68 6.73 -7.07
C ASP A 403 -24.57 6.95 -5.55
N GLY A 404 -23.54 6.37 -4.90
CA GLY A 404 -23.33 6.50 -3.46
C GLY A 404 -24.32 5.73 -2.60
N SER A 405 -25.18 4.89 -3.19
CA SER A 405 -26.07 4.03 -2.44
C SER A 405 -25.29 2.98 -1.65
N THR A 406 -25.78 2.59 -0.49
CA THR A 406 -25.18 1.52 0.29
C THR A 406 -25.45 0.19 -0.41
N ALA A 407 -24.41 -0.44 -0.96
CA ALA A 407 -24.51 -1.76 -1.56
C ALA A 407 -24.58 -2.84 -0.47
N TRP A 408 -23.72 -2.73 0.54
CA TRP A 408 -23.71 -3.64 1.69
C TRP A 408 -23.05 -2.99 2.92
N THR A 409 -23.29 -3.58 4.08
CA THR A 409 -22.61 -3.27 5.34
C THR A 409 -22.31 -4.57 6.07
N THR A 410 -21.05 -4.75 6.49
CA THR A 410 -20.58 -5.97 7.16
C THR A 410 -19.83 -5.61 8.44
N ASP A 411 -20.27 -6.16 9.57
CA ASP A 411 -19.55 -6.03 10.83
C ASP A 411 -18.34 -6.97 10.85
N LEU A 412 -17.16 -6.39 10.94
CA LEU A 412 -15.90 -7.12 11.01
C LEU A 412 -15.49 -7.47 12.46
N GLY A 413 -16.23 -6.95 13.45
CA GLY A 413 -16.03 -7.26 14.86
C GLY A 413 -14.73 -6.71 15.47
N GLY A 414 -14.03 -5.82 14.79
CA GLY A 414 -12.80 -5.18 15.24
C GLY A 414 -12.46 -3.95 14.40
N ALA A 415 -11.50 -3.15 14.86
CA ALA A 415 -10.96 -2.06 14.06
C ALA A 415 -10.29 -2.64 12.80
N PHE A 416 -10.42 -1.98 11.67
CA PHE A 416 -9.91 -2.49 10.41
C PHE A 416 -9.34 -1.40 9.51
N SER A 417 -8.41 -1.79 8.64
CA SER A 417 -7.97 -1.01 7.50
C SER A 417 -8.35 -1.74 6.20
N VAL A 418 -8.76 -0.97 5.21
CA VAL A 418 -8.98 -1.45 3.83
C VAL A 418 -8.00 -0.72 2.94
N GLU A 419 -7.29 -1.44 2.14
CA GLU A 419 -6.39 -0.87 1.15
C GLU A 419 -6.78 -1.34 -0.25
N ALA A 420 -6.78 -0.40 -1.20
CA ALA A 420 -6.86 -0.75 -2.61
C ALA A 420 -5.46 -1.18 -3.05
N VAL A 421 -5.30 -2.47 -3.32
CA VAL A 421 -3.98 -3.04 -3.59
C VAL A 421 -3.65 -3.11 -5.06
N PRO A 422 -2.43 -2.73 -5.47
CA PRO A 422 -1.98 -2.89 -6.85
C PRO A 422 -2.13 -4.35 -7.32
N GLY A 423 -2.54 -4.52 -8.55
CA GLY A 423 -2.62 -5.82 -9.21
C GLY A 423 -3.85 -6.66 -8.87
N GLN A 424 -4.66 -6.24 -7.91
CA GLN A 424 -5.89 -6.95 -7.57
C GLN A 424 -6.77 -7.19 -8.80
N VAL A 425 -7.22 -8.42 -8.98
CA VAL A 425 -8.16 -8.81 -10.02
C VAL A 425 -9.48 -9.22 -9.37
N GLY A 426 -10.60 -8.65 -9.85
CA GLY A 426 -11.92 -8.85 -9.26
C GLY A 426 -12.30 -7.78 -8.24
N ASP A 427 -13.47 -7.95 -7.65
CA ASP A 427 -14.14 -6.93 -6.84
C ASP A 427 -14.00 -7.17 -5.33
N ASP A 428 -13.23 -8.15 -4.91
CA ASP A 428 -13.02 -8.47 -3.50
C ASP A 428 -12.39 -7.29 -2.75
N VAL A 429 -12.76 -7.16 -1.47
CA VAL A 429 -12.22 -6.17 -0.56
C VAL A 429 -11.35 -6.88 0.47
N TYR A 430 -10.06 -6.55 0.51
CA TYR A 430 -9.15 -7.07 1.53
C TYR A 430 -9.03 -6.10 2.68
N ALA A 431 -9.14 -6.62 3.89
CA ALA A 431 -9.02 -5.83 5.12
C ALA A 431 -8.15 -6.57 6.15
N VAL A 432 -7.30 -5.82 6.86
CA VAL A 432 -6.66 -6.30 8.08
C VAL A 432 -7.50 -5.84 9.26
N VAL A 433 -8.06 -6.81 9.98
CA VAL A 433 -8.96 -6.60 11.11
C VAL A 433 -8.19 -6.84 12.40
N GLN A 434 -8.21 -5.87 13.32
CA GLN A 434 -7.55 -5.96 14.62
C GLN A 434 -8.59 -6.05 15.73
N ARG A 435 -8.46 -7.05 16.60
CA ARG A 435 -9.34 -7.27 17.74
C ARG A 435 -8.57 -7.83 18.92
N ASP A 436 -8.70 -7.20 20.08
CA ASP A 436 -8.17 -7.70 21.38
C ASP A 436 -6.68 -8.09 21.35
N GLY A 437 -5.90 -7.46 20.47
CA GLY A 437 -4.47 -7.75 20.27
C GLY A 437 -4.16 -8.79 19.19
N ASP A 438 -5.18 -9.41 18.60
CA ASP A 438 -5.03 -10.29 17.43
C ASP A 438 -5.32 -9.55 16.14
N ALA A 439 -4.69 -9.97 15.05
CA ALA A 439 -4.97 -9.47 13.71
C ALA A 439 -5.36 -10.60 12.75
N ALA A 440 -6.22 -10.29 11.79
CA ALA A 440 -6.63 -11.23 10.77
C ALA A 440 -6.79 -10.54 9.42
N LEU A 441 -6.31 -11.19 8.35
CA LEU A 441 -6.68 -10.86 6.98
C LEU A 441 -8.10 -11.36 6.72
N ALA A 442 -8.98 -10.47 6.31
CA ALA A 442 -10.32 -10.79 5.86
C ALA A 442 -10.48 -10.45 4.39
N ALA A 443 -11.14 -11.32 3.63
CA ALA A 443 -11.61 -11.02 2.28
C ALA A 443 -13.13 -10.95 2.29
N LEU A 444 -13.66 -9.84 1.79
CA LEU A 444 -15.09 -9.63 1.60
C LEU A 444 -15.41 -9.67 0.11
N SER A 445 -16.53 -10.28 -0.23
CA SER A 445 -17.09 -10.20 -1.57
C SER A 445 -17.47 -8.74 -1.87
N GLY A 446 -17.00 -8.20 -2.99
CA GLY A 446 -17.37 -6.85 -3.41
C GLY A 446 -18.84 -6.71 -3.76
N ASP A 447 -19.53 -7.82 -4.08
CA ASP A 447 -20.94 -7.82 -4.48
C ASP A 447 -21.90 -7.64 -3.31
N ASP A 448 -21.66 -8.38 -2.22
CA ASP A 448 -22.62 -8.49 -1.09
C ASP A 448 -21.97 -8.32 0.28
N GLY A 449 -20.66 -8.08 0.34
CA GLY A 449 -19.92 -7.90 1.58
C GLY A 449 -19.77 -9.18 2.42
N HIS A 450 -20.16 -10.34 1.89
CA HIS A 450 -19.98 -11.60 2.61
C HIS A 450 -18.49 -11.87 2.88
N VAL A 451 -18.16 -12.19 4.13
CA VAL A 451 -16.78 -12.55 4.50
C VAL A 451 -16.48 -13.95 3.96
N ARG A 452 -15.61 -14.01 2.95
CA ARG A 452 -15.22 -15.26 2.27
C ARG A 452 -14.27 -16.08 3.13
N PHE A 453 -13.31 -15.41 3.77
CA PHE A 453 -12.40 -16.04 4.72
C PHE A 453 -11.89 -15.03 5.75
N ARG A 454 -11.36 -15.58 6.85
CA ARG A 454 -10.53 -14.87 7.82
C ARG A 454 -9.34 -15.75 8.17
N THR A 455 -8.15 -15.19 8.08
CA THR A 455 -6.91 -15.89 8.38
C THR A 455 -6.09 -15.08 9.38
N PRO A 456 -5.64 -15.65 10.50
CA PRO A 456 -4.77 -14.96 11.44
C PRO A 456 -3.48 -14.47 10.77
N VAL A 457 -3.05 -13.24 11.10
CA VAL A 457 -1.84 -12.60 10.58
C VAL A 457 -1.15 -11.80 11.68
N GLY A 458 0.04 -11.27 11.43
CA GLY A 458 0.74 -10.41 12.36
C GLY A 458 0.04 -9.05 12.53
N GLN A 459 0.18 -8.44 13.71
CA GLN A 459 -0.46 -7.14 14.03
C GLN A 459 0.02 -5.99 13.15
N LEU A 460 1.24 -6.09 12.63
CA LEU A 460 1.86 -5.07 11.77
C LEU A 460 1.82 -5.45 10.29
N ASP A 461 1.22 -6.60 9.96
CA ASP A 461 1.12 -7.03 8.58
C ASP A 461 0.14 -6.13 7.82
N THR A 462 0.52 -5.77 6.60
CA THR A 462 -0.29 -4.94 5.71
C THR A 462 -0.41 -5.61 4.35
N VAL A 463 -1.55 -5.45 3.67
CA VAL A 463 -1.70 -5.93 2.29
C VAL A 463 -0.90 -5.03 1.37
N VAL A 464 0.11 -5.59 0.70
CA VAL A 464 1.04 -4.81 -0.15
C VAL A 464 0.78 -4.99 -1.64
N ALA A 465 0.23 -6.12 -2.05
CA ALA A 465 -0.13 -6.40 -3.44
C ALA A 465 -1.14 -7.55 -3.51
N ALA A 466 -1.79 -7.70 -4.66
CA ALA A 466 -2.55 -8.89 -4.99
C ALA A 466 -2.38 -9.22 -6.47
N SER A 467 -2.40 -10.50 -6.79
CA SER A 467 -2.51 -11.01 -8.14
C SER A 467 -3.91 -11.61 -8.37
N ARG A 468 -4.10 -12.34 -9.46
CA ARG A 468 -5.36 -13.05 -9.69
C ARG A 468 -5.67 -14.10 -8.63
N THR A 469 -4.66 -14.80 -8.13
CA THR A 469 -4.86 -15.96 -7.26
C THR A 469 -4.15 -15.85 -5.91
N VAL A 470 -3.37 -14.79 -5.69
CA VAL A 470 -2.56 -14.62 -4.47
C VAL A 470 -2.73 -13.21 -3.91
N VAL A 471 -2.88 -13.13 -2.60
CA VAL A 471 -2.80 -11.87 -1.81
C VAL A 471 -1.49 -11.89 -1.04
N TYR A 472 -0.75 -10.78 -1.10
CA TYR A 472 0.54 -10.64 -0.46
C TYR A 472 0.47 -9.68 0.71
N LEU A 473 0.91 -10.13 1.87
CA LEU A 473 1.09 -9.31 3.06
C LEU A 473 2.56 -9.03 3.29
N GLY A 474 2.92 -7.77 3.43
CA GLY A 474 4.23 -7.37 3.92
C GLY A 474 4.28 -7.56 5.43
N THR A 475 5.29 -8.29 5.90
CA THR A 475 5.56 -8.44 7.33
C THR A 475 6.53 -7.35 7.75
N ASP A 476 6.08 -6.42 8.61
CA ASP A 476 6.89 -5.30 9.08
C ASP A 476 7.47 -5.57 10.46
N ASP A 477 8.75 -5.23 10.64
CA ASP A 477 9.42 -5.20 11.93
C ASP A 477 9.63 -3.76 12.46
N ALA A 478 8.67 -2.88 12.20
CA ALA A 478 8.65 -1.46 12.59
C ALA A 478 9.60 -0.54 11.78
N ARG A 479 10.11 -0.96 10.64
CA ARG A 479 10.90 -0.13 9.71
C ARG A 479 10.12 0.13 8.42
N SER A 480 10.52 1.15 7.69
CA SER A 480 9.78 1.68 6.53
C SER A 480 9.58 0.69 5.35
N PHE A 481 10.26 -0.46 5.37
CA PHE A 481 10.13 -1.48 4.31
C PHE A 481 9.98 -2.86 4.92
N PRO A 482 9.06 -3.70 4.41
CA PRO A 482 8.87 -5.04 4.89
C PRO A 482 10.14 -5.88 4.66
N ARG A 483 10.50 -6.70 5.65
CA ARG A 483 11.57 -7.69 5.54
C ARG A 483 11.08 -9.06 5.14
N GLY A 484 9.80 -9.22 5.04
CA GLY A 484 9.18 -10.46 4.62
C GLY A 484 7.88 -10.22 3.87
N VAL A 485 7.48 -11.25 3.15
CA VAL A 485 6.19 -11.30 2.47
C VAL A 485 5.57 -12.66 2.73
N THR A 486 4.32 -12.67 3.16
CA THR A 486 3.50 -13.87 3.26
C THR A 486 2.45 -13.85 2.15
N ALA A 487 2.33 -14.95 1.44
CA ALA A 487 1.38 -15.13 0.36
C ALA A 487 0.20 -16.00 0.82
N PHE A 488 -1.00 -15.58 0.48
CA PHE A 488 -2.24 -16.28 0.77
C PHE A 488 -3.01 -16.56 -0.52
N ASP A 489 -3.69 -17.69 -0.57
CA ASP A 489 -4.62 -17.99 -1.65
C ASP A 489 -5.80 -17.00 -1.62
N ALA A 490 -6.01 -16.26 -2.69
CA ALA A 490 -6.99 -15.19 -2.76
C ALA A 490 -8.45 -15.67 -2.62
N ALA A 491 -8.71 -16.95 -2.89
CA ALA A 491 -10.07 -17.50 -2.80
C ALA A 491 -10.39 -18.08 -1.42
N THR A 492 -9.40 -18.66 -0.74
CA THR A 492 -9.61 -19.43 0.49
C THR A 492 -8.95 -18.83 1.72
N GLY A 493 -8.00 -17.90 1.55
CA GLY A 493 -7.20 -17.34 2.63
C GLY A 493 -6.18 -18.33 3.21
N ALA A 494 -5.96 -19.48 2.59
CA ALA A 494 -4.94 -20.41 3.03
C ALA A 494 -3.55 -19.82 2.80
N GLU A 495 -2.69 -19.87 3.81
CA GLU A 495 -1.28 -19.50 3.65
C GLU A 495 -0.62 -20.43 2.63
N LEU A 496 0.00 -19.85 1.61
CA LEU A 496 0.71 -20.58 0.57
C LEU A 496 2.19 -20.72 0.93
N TRP A 497 2.81 -19.61 1.32
CA TRP A 497 4.22 -19.54 1.71
C TRP A 497 4.54 -18.24 2.43
N THR A 498 5.65 -18.24 3.15
CA THR A 498 6.28 -17.05 3.72
C THR A 498 7.72 -16.97 3.25
N TYR A 499 8.15 -15.80 2.78
CA TYR A 499 9.52 -15.47 2.42
C TYR A 499 10.06 -14.39 3.36
N ARG A 500 11.28 -14.59 3.87
CA ARG A 500 11.99 -13.60 4.69
C ARG A 500 13.32 -13.26 4.03
N SER A 501 13.59 -11.98 3.93
CA SER A 501 14.85 -11.44 3.42
C SER A 501 15.74 -10.97 4.58
N PRO A 502 17.06 -11.12 4.48
CA PRO A 502 17.98 -10.44 5.40
C PRO A 502 17.95 -8.90 5.26
N GLY A 503 17.44 -8.39 4.13
CA GLY A 503 17.23 -6.98 3.86
C GLY A 503 15.76 -6.62 3.68
N THR A 504 15.38 -6.07 2.54
CA THR A 504 14.03 -5.61 2.25
C THR A 504 13.37 -6.41 1.12
N VAL A 505 12.05 -6.44 1.11
CA VAL A 505 11.25 -7.05 0.03
C VAL A 505 10.18 -6.06 -0.42
N SER A 506 10.05 -5.86 -1.72
CA SER A 506 9.03 -4.97 -2.29
C SER A 506 8.60 -5.42 -3.69
N PHE A 507 7.49 -4.86 -4.17
CA PHE A 507 7.04 -5.08 -5.53
C PHE A 507 7.52 -3.94 -6.44
N TRP A 508 8.26 -4.30 -7.49
CA TRP A 508 8.74 -3.38 -8.52
C TRP A 508 7.96 -3.62 -9.81
N GLY A 509 6.97 -2.77 -10.08
CA GLY A 509 6.10 -2.92 -11.25
C GLY A 509 5.37 -4.27 -11.31
N GLY A 510 5.05 -4.82 -10.13
CA GLY A 510 4.41 -6.13 -10.00
C GLY A 510 5.35 -7.32 -9.84
N ALA A 511 6.64 -7.16 -10.08
CA ALA A 511 7.66 -8.17 -9.81
C ALA A 511 8.08 -8.16 -8.34
N LEU A 512 8.12 -9.31 -7.68
CA LEU A 512 8.62 -9.43 -6.31
C LEU A 512 10.14 -9.34 -6.31
N VAL A 513 10.69 -8.34 -5.63
CA VAL A 513 12.14 -8.07 -5.57
C VAL A 513 12.60 -8.06 -4.11
N SER A 514 13.67 -8.79 -3.82
CA SER A 514 14.39 -8.75 -2.54
C SER A 514 15.70 -8.00 -2.73
N ILE A 515 15.99 -7.07 -1.82
CA ILE A 515 17.33 -6.46 -1.70
C ILE A 515 17.93 -7.03 -0.41
N ASP A 516 19.05 -7.72 -0.52
CA ASP A 516 19.72 -8.27 0.64
C ASP A 516 20.56 -7.21 1.41
N ASP A 517 21.11 -7.60 2.57
CA ASP A 517 21.99 -6.78 3.41
C ASP A 517 23.31 -6.37 2.73
N ARG A 518 23.63 -6.99 1.59
CA ARG A 518 24.78 -6.65 0.76
C ARG A 518 24.44 -5.68 -0.37
N GLY A 519 23.17 -5.25 -0.46
CA GLY A 519 22.69 -4.34 -1.50
C GLY A 519 22.54 -4.99 -2.87
N VAL A 520 22.35 -6.32 -2.91
CA VAL A 520 22.05 -7.05 -4.14
C VAL A 520 20.56 -7.20 -4.30
N ALA A 521 20.00 -6.61 -5.35
CA ALA A 521 18.61 -6.79 -5.73
C ALA A 521 18.43 -8.07 -6.55
N ARG A 522 17.38 -8.84 -6.24
CA ARG A 522 17.01 -10.08 -6.96
C ARG A 522 15.52 -10.12 -7.22
N ARG A 523 15.15 -10.37 -8.46
CA ARG A 523 13.76 -10.71 -8.77
C ARG A 523 13.50 -12.16 -8.41
N LEU A 524 12.55 -12.35 -7.52
CA LEU A 524 12.15 -13.65 -7.00
C LEU A 524 11.08 -14.26 -7.90
N VAL A 525 11.26 -15.52 -8.26
CA VAL A 525 10.31 -16.27 -9.09
C VAL A 525 10.16 -17.70 -8.53
N ASP A 526 9.10 -18.39 -8.91
CA ASP A 526 9.00 -19.81 -8.61
C ASP A 526 9.93 -20.64 -9.51
N ASP A 527 10.32 -21.84 -9.06
CA ASP A 527 11.26 -22.70 -9.78
C ASP A 527 10.76 -23.12 -11.16
N THR A 528 9.45 -23.05 -11.42
CA THR A 528 8.85 -23.44 -12.70
C THR A 528 9.01 -22.37 -13.78
N ALA A 529 9.30 -21.13 -13.40
CA ALA A 529 9.48 -20.02 -14.35
C ALA A 529 10.84 -20.09 -15.06
N VAL A 530 11.88 -20.61 -14.40
CA VAL A 530 13.25 -20.68 -14.95
C VAL A 530 13.37 -21.69 -16.10
N GLY A 531 12.54 -22.74 -16.11
CA GLY A 531 12.56 -23.77 -17.17
C GLY A 531 11.90 -23.39 -18.50
N ARG A 532 11.26 -22.23 -18.62
CA ARG A 532 10.53 -21.83 -19.82
C ARG A 532 11.27 -20.86 -20.75
N THR A 533 12.42 -20.37 -20.34
CA THR A 533 13.23 -19.39 -21.08
C THR A 533 14.50 -19.96 -21.72
N SER A 534 14.67 -21.30 -21.72
CA SER A 534 15.81 -21.99 -22.38
C SER A 534 15.44 -22.57 -23.73
#